data_3c9f4aa835f71bde543723392914138d
#
_entry.id   3c9f4aa835f71bde543723392914138d
#
_cell.length_a   1.000
_cell.length_b   1.000
_cell.length_c   1.000
_cell.angle_alpha   90.00
_cell.angle_beta   90.00
_cell.angle_gamma   90.00
#
_symmetry.space_group_name_H-M   'P 1'
#
loop_
_entity.id
_entity.type
_entity.pdbx_description
1 polymer ?
#
loop_
_entity_poly.entity_id
_entity_poly.type
_entity_poly.pdbx_seq_one_letter_code
_entity_poly.pdbx_strand_id
1 'polypeptide(L)'
;HNNKFADSRWFDGGKINIAYNCIDRHLTLHADKTALIWEGDDPNESKEISYADLHENVSKFGNILKDLGASKGSRICIYMPMIPEAAYAMLACAKIGAIHSVVFGGFSPESLKDRILDANCSIVITTDEAIRGGKKIPLKENVDTALLDCPEVANCLVIKRTNGAIDWVDGRDRNYEEMFASASSECPCEPMNSEDPFFILYTSGSTGKPKGVQHNVGGYMIFTALTHKYVFDYQEGDIWWCTADIGWVTGHSYIIYGP
;
A
#
# COMPACT_ATOMS: atom_id res chain seq x y z
N HIS A 1 26.61 24.09 -18.22
CA HIS A 1 25.43 24.36 -17.36
C HIS A 1 25.01 23.05 -16.74
N ASN A 2 25.34 22.83 -15.46
CA ASN A 2 24.86 21.72 -14.68
C ASN A 2 23.33 21.85 -14.58
N ASN A 3 22.63 20.83 -14.98
CA ASN A 3 21.17 20.73 -14.84
C ASN A 3 20.82 20.54 -13.36
N LYS A 4 20.99 21.58 -12.56
CA LYS A 4 20.78 21.57 -11.10
C LYS A 4 19.33 21.33 -10.67
N PHE A 5 18.37 21.33 -11.60
CA PHE A 5 16.96 21.13 -11.27
C PHE A 5 16.67 19.69 -10.83
N ALA A 6 17.35 18.71 -11.43
CA ALA A 6 17.21 17.30 -11.06
C ALA A 6 17.89 16.93 -9.73
N ASP A 7 18.82 17.78 -9.27
CA ASP A 7 19.56 17.59 -8.01
C ASP A 7 19.01 18.44 -6.86
N SER A 8 17.85 19.08 -7.04
CA SER A 8 17.24 19.91 -6.00
C SER A 8 16.76 19.04 -4.84
N ARG A 9 17.15 19.42 -3.63
CA ARG A 9 16.69 18.79 -2.38
C ARG A 9 15.76 19.73 -1.64
N TRP A 10 14.68 19.17 -1.11
CA TRP A 10 13.70 19.91 -0.34
C TRP A 10 13.75 19.47 1.12
N PHE A 11 13.64 20.43 2.07
CA PHE A 11 13.61 20.13 3.50
C PHE A 11 14.86 19.37 4.01
N ASP A 12 16.03 19.79 3.57
CA ASP A 12 17.29 19.16 3.95
C ASP A 12 17.45 19.10 5.48
N GLY A 13 17.79 17.92 6.01
CA GLY A 13 17.85 17.64 7.45
C GLY A 13 16.51 17.41 8.16
N GLY A 14 15.39 17.70 7.52
CA GLY A 14 14.05 17.41 8.07
C GLY A 14 13.73 15.92 8.08
N LYS A 15 13.01 15.47 9.11
CA LYS A 15 12.48 14.10 9.24
C LYS A 15 10.96 14.12 9.26
N ILE A 16 10.36 13.20 8.53
CA ILE A 16 8.90 13.07 8.44
C ILE A 16 8.51 11.61 8.22
N ASN A 17 7.27 11.25 8.53
CA ASN A 17 6.68 9.99 8.13
C ASN A 17 5.28 10.24 7.58
N ILE A 18 4.94 9.60 6.46
CA ILE A 18 3.66 9.78 5.79
C ILE A 18 2.53 9.20 6.62
N ALA A 19 2.68 7.98 7.16
CA ALA A 19 1.65 7.37 8.01
C ALA A 19 1.39 8.20 9.26
N TYR A 20 2.42 8.78 9.89
CA TYR A 20 2.24 9.73 10.99
C TYR A 20 1.32 10.89 10.59
N ASN A 21 1.54 11.46 9.42
CA ASN A 21 0.76 12.60 8.94
C ASN A 21 -0.66 12.22 8.53
N CYS A 22 -0.86 11.02 7.99
CA CYS A 22 -2.18 10.53 7.62
C CYS A 22 -3.00 10.04 8.83
N ILE A 23 -2.35 9.51 9.88
CA ILE A 23 -3.03 8.79 10.95
C ILE A 23 -2.65 9.31 12.34
N ASP A 24 -1.38 9.11 12.77
CA ASP A 24 -0.98 9.21 14.17
C ASP A 24 -1.23 10.61 14.75
N ARG A 25 -0.94 11.67 13.99
CA ARG A 25 -1.14 13.06 14.44
C ARG A 25 -2.60 13.42 14.71
N HIS A 26 -3.53 12.65 14.15
CA HIS A 26 -4.98 12.91 14.27
C HIS A 26 -5.60 12.24 15.50
N LEU A 27 -4.93 11.27 16.11
CA LEU A 27 -5.50 10.46 17.20
C LEU A 27 -5.91 11.28 18.42
N THR A 28 -5.18 12.33 18.77
CA THR A 28 -5.49 13.14 19.97
C THR A 28 -6.86 13.83 19.87
N LEU A 29 -7.27 14.23 18.66
CA LEU A 29 -8.50 15.02 18.47
C LEU A 29 -9.59 14.27 17.69
N HIS A 30 -9.22 13.25 16.94
CA HIS A 30 -10.11 12.62 15.96
C HIS A 30 -10.10 11.09 16.02
N ALA A 31 -9.70 10.48 17.16
CA ALA A 31 -9.60 9.02 17.29
C ALA A 31 -10.88 8.29 16.84
N ASP A 32 -12.05 8.80 17.28
CA ASP A 32 -13.36 8.18 17.00
C ASP A 32 -14.00 8.66 15.68
N LYS A 33 -13.36 9.61 14.96
CA LYS A 33 -13.87 10.08 13.67
C LYS A 33 -13.63 9.01 12.61
N THR A 34 -14.60 8.81 11.72
CA THR A 34 -14.45 7.94 10.55
C THR A 34 -13.33 8.46 9.66
N ALA A 35 -12.30 7.63 9.48
CA ALA A 35 -11.15 7.90 8.62
C ALA A 35 -11.34 7.30 7.23
N LEU A 36 -12.01 6.16 7.13
CA LEU A 36 -12.20 5.43 5.88
C LEU A 36 -13.58 4.78 5.86
N ILE A 37 -14.30 4.97 4.75
CA ILE A 37 -15.53 4.28 4.43
C ILE A 37 -15.23 3.33 3.27
N TRP A 38 -15.55 2.07 3.45
CA TRP A 38 -15.36 1.05 2.41
C TRP A 38 -16.71 0.43 2.02
N GLU A 39 -16.92 0.29 0.73
CA GLU A 39 -18.07 -0.38 0.12
C GLU A 39 -17.58 -1.55 -0.73
N GLY A 40 -18.15 -2.73 -0.52
CA GLY A 40 -17.86 -3.93 -1.30
C GLY A 40 -18.61 -3.98 -2.63
N ASP A 41 -18.41 -5.07 -3.37
CA ASP A 41 -19.19 -5.38 -4.58
C ASP A 41 -20.69 -5.65 -4.24
N ASP A 42 -20.94 -6.25 -3.08
CA ASP A 42 -22.29 -6.39 -2.53
C ASP A 42 -22.67 -5.10 -1.80
N PRO A 43 -23.80 -4.42 -2.17
CA PRO A 43 -24.23 -3.20 -1.51
C PRO A 43 -24.49 -3.34 0.00
N ASN A 44 -24.62 -4.57 0.51
CA ASN A 44 -24.78 -4.84 1.94
C ASN A 44 -23.44 -5.02 2.66
N GLU A 45 -22.32 -4.99 1.92
CA GLU A 45 -20.98 -5.16 2.44
C GLU A 45 -20.30 -3.79 2.53
N SER A 46 -20.36 -3.16 3.71
CA SER A 46 -19.70 -1.88 3.96
C SER A 46 -19.02 -1.87 5.33
N LYS A 47 -18.03 -1.00 5.49
CA LYS A 47 -17.34 -0.77 6.77
C LYS A 47 -17.00 0.70 6.93
N GLU A 48 -17.27 1.24 8.11
CA GLU A 48 -16.70 2.50 8.59
C GLU A 48 -15.54 2.17 9.54
N ILE A 49 -14.39 2.82 9.32
CA ILE A 49 -13.16 2.58 10.06
C ILE A 49 -12.74 3.92 10.66
N SER A 50 -12.66 3.97 11.99
CA SER A 50 -12.21 5.15 12.71
C SER A 50 -10.69 5.38 12.57
N TYR A 51 -10.19 6.57 12.93
CA TYR A 51 -8.75 6.81 13.01
C TYR A 51 -8.07 5.89 14.02
N ALA A 52 -8.75 5.56 15.14
CA ALA A 52 -8.22 4.62 16.13
C ALA A 52 -8.10 3.21 15.54
N ASP A 53 -9.14 2.72 14.86
CA ASP A 53 -9.12 1.41 14.20
C ASP A 53 -8.07 1.37 13.09
N LEU A 54 -7.99 2.43 12.28
CA LEU A 54 -6.99 2.53 11.21
C LEU A 54 -5.58 2.49 11.79
N HIS A 55 -5.32 3.22 12.87
CA HIS A 55 -4.03 3.22 13.56
C HIS A 55 -3.66 1.83 14.07
N GLU A 56 -4.60 1.14 14.74
CA GLU A 56 -4.37 -0.21 15.27
C GLU A 56 -4.06 -1.18 14.13
N ASN A 57 -4.90 -1.20 13.09
CA ASN A 57 -4.74 -2.11 11.96
C ASN A 57 -3.41 -1.87 11.21
N VAL A 58 -3.07 -0.60 10.94
CA VAL A 58 -1.81 -0.23 10.28
C VAL A 58 -0.59 -0.56 11.14
N SER A 59 -0.67 -0.37 12.45
CA SER A 59 0.42 -0.69 13.37
C SER A 59 0.66 -2.19 13.46
N LYS A 60 -0.38 -3.00 13.60
CA LYS A 60 -0.29 -4.47 13.56
C LYS A 60 0.28 -4.95 12.23
N PHE A 61 -0.22 -4.41 11.11
CA PHE A 61 0.29 -4.76 9.78
C PHE A 61 1.78 -4.40 9.63
N GLY A 62 2.20 -3.24 10.13
CA GLY A 62 3.61 -2.83 10.14
C GLY A 62 4.50 -3.79 10.93
N ASN A 63 4.03 -4.29 12.08
CA ASN A 63 4.75 -5.28 12.86
C ASN A 63 4.80 -6.65 12.16
N ILE A 64 3.71 -7.08 11.52
CA ILE A 64 3.72 -8.29 10.67
C ILE A 64 4.79 -8.18 9.58
N LEU A 65 4.87 -7.05 8.90
CA LEU A 65 5.90 -6.85 7.87
C LEU A 65 7.31 -6.90 8.45
N LYS A 66 7.54 -6.36 9.65
CA LYS A 66 8.83 -6.46 10.36
C LYS A 66 9.17 -7.90 10.73
N ASP A 67 8.20 -8.67 11.20
CA ASP A 67 8.36 -10.10 11.53
C ASP A 67 8.69 -10.93 10.27
N LEU A 68 8.22 -10.49 9.10
CA LEU A 68 8.58 -11.05 7.79
C LEU A 68 9.94 -10.54 7.26
N GLY A 69 10.67 -9.77 8.06
CA GLY A 69 12.00 -9.27 7.72
C GLY A 69 12.03 -7.92 7.01
N ALA A 70 10.89 -7.22 6.88
CA ALA A 70 10.88 -5.89 6.30
C ALA A 70 11.46 -4.82 7.23
N SER A 71 12.15 -3.87 6.65
CA SER A 71 12.73 -2.71 7.31
C SER A 71 12.71 -1.50 6.37
N LYS A 72 13.23 -0.37 6.84
CA LYS A 72 13.40 0.81 5.99
C LYS A 72 14.13 0.46 4.68
N GLY A 73 13.52 0.82 3.56
CA GLY A 73 14.04 0.57 2.22
C GLY A 73 13.74 -0.83 1.64
N SER A 74 13.14 -1.75 2.42
CA SER A 74 12.64 -3.02 1.89
C SER A 74 11.56 -2.78 0.84
N ARG A 75 11.56 -3.56 -0.24
CA ARG A 75 10.58 -3.42 -1.33
C ARG A 75 9.53 -4.51 -1.25
N ILE A 76 8.27 -4.08 -1.23
CA ILE A 76 7.08 -4.92 -0.98
C ILE A 76 6.11 -4.76 -2.15
N CYS A 77 5.74 -5.85 -2.78
CA CYS A 77 4.70 -5.87 -3.80
C CYS A 77 3.32 -6.07 -3.14
N ILE A 78 2.35 -5.23 -3.51
CA ILE A 78 0.96 -5.34 -3.06
C ILE A 78 0.09 -5.67 -4.28
N TYR A 79 -0.43 -6.89 -4.35
CA TYR A 79 -1.31 -7.37 -5.40
C TYR A 79 -2.64 -7.79 -4.79
N MET A 80 -3.52 -6.82 -4.58
CA MET A 80 -4.74 -6.95 -3.79
C MET A 80 -5.94 -6.29 -4.47
N PRO A 81 -7.17 -6.70 -4.12
CA PRO A 81 -8.37 -5.95 -4.49
C PRO A 81 -8.52 -4.68 -3.66
N MET A 82 -9.52 -3.86 -4.01
CA MET A 82 -9.88 -2.64 -3.28
C MET A 82 -10.61 -2.95 -1.97
N ILE A 83 -9.87 -3.41 -0.97
CA ILE A 83 -10.36 -3.72 0.39
C ILE A 83 -9.58 -2.89 1.42
N PRO A 84 -10.11 -2.72 2.65
CA PRO A 84 -9.44 -1.94 3.69
C PRO A 84 -8.01 -2.38 3.97
N GLU A 85 -7.77 -3.68 3.93
CA GLU A 85 -6.44 -4.28 4.18
C GLU A 85 -5.39 -3.82 3.15
N ALA A 86 -5.80 -3.45 1.93
CA ALA A 86 -4.88 -2.88 0.94
C ALA A 86 -4.43 -1.46 1.36
N ALA A 87 -5.33 -0.65 1.92
CA ALA A 87 -4.99 0.64 2.50
C ALA A 87 -4.07 0.47 3.72
N TYR A 88 -4.38 -0.50 4.58
CA TYR A 88 -3.52 -0.81 5.75
C TYR A 88 -2.12 -1.23 5.32
N ALA A 89 -1.98 -2.07 4.30
CA ALA A 89 -0.69 -2.51 3.77
C ALA A 89 0.15 -1.33 3.25
N MET A 90 -0.46 -0.42 2.47
CA MET A 90 0.22 0.77 1.94
C MET A 90 0.68 1.70 3.06
N LEU A 91 -0.20 1.99 4.02
CA LEU A 91 0.10 2.85 5.18
C LEU A 91 1.10 2.19 6.14
N ALA A 92 1.07 0.85 6.29
CA ALA A 92 2.04 0.10 7.07
C ALA A 92 3.43 0.16 6.45
N CYS A 93 3.55 0.01 5.12
CA CYS A 93 4.81 0.23 4.42
C CYS A 93 5.36 1.65 4.68
N ALA A 94 4.49 2.67 4.57
CA ALA A 94 4.85 4.05 4.87
C ALA A 94 5.32 4.22 6.33
N LYS A 95 4.63 3.57 7.28
CA LYS A 95 4.92 3.65 8.72
C LYS A 95 6.30 3.12 9.07
N ILE A 96 6.70 1.98 8.48
CA ILE A 96 8.01 1.35 8.72
C ILE A 96 9.12 1.79 7.77
N GLY A 97 8.83 2.73 6.84
CA GLY A 97 9.79 3.20 5.84
C GLY A 97 10.11 2.21 4.72
N ALA A 98 9.26 1.20 4.51
CA ALA A 98 9.36 0.30 3.38
C ALA A 98 8.81 0.94 2.10
N ILE A 99 9.34 0.52 0.95
CA ILE A 99 8.94 0.98 -0.39
C ILE A 99 7.91 0.02 -0.93
N HIS A 100 6.68 0.48 -1.17
CA HIS A 100 5.66 -0.39 -1.75
C HIS A 100 5.55 -0.22 -3.27
N SER A 101 5.17 -1.30 -3.94
CA SER A 101 4.81 -1.32 -5.35
C SER A 101 3.45 -1.99 -5.49
N VAL A 102 2.41 -1.19 -5.71
CA VAL A 102 1.05 -1.70 -5.90
C VAL A 102 0.87 -2.12 -7.34
N VAL A 103 0.38 -3.33 -7.53
CA VAL A 103 0.06 -3.90 -8.83
C VAL A 103 -1.43 -4.12 -8.91
N PHE A 104 -2.05 -3.62 -9.97
CA PHE A 104 -3.49 -3.76 -10.20
C PHE A 104 -3.91 -5.24 -10.23
N GLY A 105 -4.89 -5.62 -9.40
CA GLY A 105 -5.35 -7.00 -9.23
C GLY A 105 -5.93 -7.67 -10.48
N GLY A 106 -6.14 -6.91 -11.56
CA GLY A 106 -6.55 -7.42 -12.87
C GLY A 106 -5.40 -7.74 -13.83
N PHE A 107 -4.14 -7.54 -13.43
CA PHE A 107 -3.00 -7.88 -14.27
C PHE A 107 -2.69 -9.38 -14.25
N SER A 108 -2.12 -9.86 -15.37
CA SER A 108 -1.70 -11.26 -15.53
C SER A 108 -0.51 -11.61 -14.61
N PRO A 109 -0.29 -12.91 -14.33
CA PRO A 109 0.89 -13.38 -13.60
C PRO A 109 2.20 -12.88 -14.18
N GLU A 110 2.34 -12.81 -15.50
CA GLU A 110 3.54 -12.31 -16.17
C GLU A 110 3.76 -10.82 -15.91
N SER A 111 2.71 -10.01 -15.99
CA SER A 111 2.77 -8.59 -15.64
C SER A 111 3.13 -8.35 -14.17
N LEU A 112 2.68 -9.22 -13.28
CA LEU A 112 3.02 -9.19 -11.86
C LEU A 112 4.49 -9.56 -11.66
N LYS A 113 4.95 -10.67 -12.26
CA LYS A 113 6.34 -11.14 -12.24
C LYS A 113 7.32 -10.04 -12.65
N ASP A 114 7.07 -9.42 -13.81
CA ASP A 114 7.95 -8.37 -14.34
C ASP A 114 8.15 -7.22 -13.35
N ARG A 115 7.10 -6.83 -12.63
CA ARG A 115 7.17 -5.76 -11.63
C ARG A 115 7.88 -6.19 -10.35
N ILE A 116 7.66 -7.42 -9.91
CA ILE A 116 8.36 -7.99 -8.74
C ILE A 116 9.86 -8.02 -9.00
N LEU A 117 10.27 -8.51 -10.17
CA LEU A 117 11.68 -8.60 -10.56
C LEU A 117 12.31 -7.21 -10.73
N ASP A 118 11.66 -6.31 -11.47
CA ASP A 118 12.21 -4.96 -11.73
C ASP A 118 12.32 -4.13 -10.44
N ALA A 119 11.31 -4.20 -9.56
CA ALA A 119 11.36 -3.54 -8.25
C ALA A 119 12.24 -4.30 -7.24
N ASN A 120 12.64 -5.54 -7.52
CA ASN A 120 13.36 -6.42 -6.61
C ASN A 120 12.63 -6.55 -5.26
N CYS A 121 11.34 -6.93 -5.31
CA CYS A 121 10.52 -7.12 -4.12
C CYS A 121 10.89 -8.41 -3.40
N SER A 122 10.98 -8.37 -2.07
CA SER A 122 11.28 -9.53 -1.22
C SER A 122 10.04 -10.12 -0.53
N ILE A 123 8.95 -9.36 -0.49
CA ILE A 123 7.66 -9.75 0.09
C ILE A 123 6.56 -9.43 -0.91
N VAL A 124 5.58 -10.32 -1.03
CA VAL A 124 4.33 -10.11 -1.76
C VAL A 124 3.17 -10.19 -0.79
N ILE A 125 2.23 -9.26 -0.91
CA ILE A 125 0.97 -9.26 -0.15
C ILE A 125 -0.16 -9.48 -1.15
N THR A 126 -1.03 -10.46 -0.89
CA THR A 126 -2.16 -10.80 -1.76
C THR A 126 -3.36 -11.27 -0.96
N THR A 127 -4.46 -11.58 -1.65
CA THR A 127 -5.61 -12.29 -1.08
C THR A 127 -5.78 -13.65 -1.73
N ASP A 128 -6.60 -14.50 -1.11
CA ASP A 128 -7.05 -15.76 -1.75
C ASP A 128 -7.65 -15.47 -3.12
N GLU A 129 -8.73 -14.72 -3.15
CA GLU A 129 -9.45 -14.30 -4.35
C GLU A 129 -9.84 -12.82 -4.24
N ALA A 130 -10.11 -12.18 -5.37
CA ALA A 130 -10.83 -10.90 -5.42
C ALA A 130 -12.26 -11.12 -5.91
N ILE A 131 -13.16 -10.20 -5.54
CA ILE A 131 -14.49 -10.09 -6.14
C ILE A 131 -14.51 -8.83 -6.98
N ARG A 132 -14.97 -8.94 -8.24
CA ARG A 132 -15.14 -7.79 -9.12
C ARG A 132 -16.29 -8.00 -10.08
N GLY A 133 -17.30 -7.16 -10.00
CA GLY A 133 -18.52 -7.31 -10.80
C GLY A 133 -19.19 -8.66 -10.58
N GLY A 134 -19.21 -9.16 -9.34
CA GLY A 134 -19.76 -10.46 -8.96
C GLY A 134 -18.91 -11.67 -9.38
N LYS A 135 -17.74 -11.46 -9.99
CA LYS A 135 -16.84 -12.55 -10.43
C LYS A 135 -15.66 -12.69 -9.47
N LYS A 136 -15.29 -13.94 -9.19
CA LYS A 136 -14.08 -14.27 -8.45
C LYS A 136 -12.86 -14.24 -9.36
N ILE A 137 -11.78 -13.62 -8.90
CA ILE A 137 -10.48 -13.56 -9.57
C ILE A 137 -9.47 -14.27 -8.66
N PRO A 138 -8.76 -15.31 -9.12
CA PRO A 138 -7.88 -16.12 -8.28
C PRO A 138 -6.53 -15.44 -8.09
N LEU A 139 -6.44 -14.46 -7.17
CA LEU A 139 -5.22 -13.65 -6.99
C LEU A 139 -4.06 -14.49 -6.48
N LYS A 140 -4.29 -15.40 -5.53
CA LYS A 140 -3.23 -16.28 -5.01
C LYS A 140 -2.65 -17.19 -6.09
N GLU A 141 -3.47 -17.77 -6.95
CA GLU A 141 -3.02 -18.59 -8.08
C GLU A 141 -2.16 -17.78 -9.07
N ASN A 142 -2.57 -16.53 -9.34
CA ASN A 142 -1.78 -15.62 -10.17
C ASN A 142 -0.42 -15.31 -9.53
N VAL A 143 -0.39 -15.10 -8.21
CA VAL A 143 0.85 -14.88 -7.46
C VAL A 143 1.73 -16.13 -7.51
N ASP A 144 1.17 -17.32 -7.28
CA ASP A 144 1.93 -18.57 -7.33
C ASP A 144 2.60 -18.76 -8.68
N THR A 145 1.86 -18.51 -9.77
CA THR A 145 2.39 -18.56 -11.12
C THR A 145 3.52 -17.55 -11.34
N ALA A 146 3.35 -16.32 -10.87
CA ALA A 146 4.37 -15.27 -11.00
C ALA A 146 5.65 -15.61 -10.21
N LEU A 147 5.49 -16.19 -9.01
CA LEU A 147 6.60 -16.48 -8.11
C LEU A 147 7.45 -17.68 -8.52
N LEU A 148 7.05 -18.49 -9.49
CA LEU A 148 7.91 -19.55 -10.06
C LEU A 148 9.24 -19.00 -10.57
N ASP A 149 9.25 -17.76 -11.05
CA ASP A 149 10.43 -17.09 -11.61
C ASP A 149 10.97 -15.96 -10.70
N CYS A 150 10.49 -15.84 -9.45
CA CYS A 150 10.88 -14.78 -8.51
C CYS A 150 11.52 -15.36 -7.23
N PRO A 151 12.72 -15.94 -7.30
CA PRO A 151 13.34 -16.63 -6.17
C PRO A 151 13.70 -15.72 -4.99
N GLU A 152 13.79 -14.41 -5.19
CA GLU A 152 14.09 -13.42 -4.14
C GLU A 152 12.89 -13.11 -3.23
N VAL A 153 11.68 -13.57 -3.59
CA VAL A 153 10.48 -13.40 -2.76
C VAL A 153 10.50 -14.47 -1.66
N ALA A 154 10.91 -14.07 -0.46
CA ALA A 154 11.00 -14.96 0.68
C ALA A 154 9.66 -15.24 1.35
N ASN A 155 8.72 -14.28 1.30
CA ASN A 155 7.43 -14.39 1.97
C ASN A 155 6.28 -13.89 1.07
N CYS A 156 5.17 -14.64 1.09
CA CYS A 156 3.89 -14.26 0.51
C CYS A 156 2.86 -14.16 1.63
N LEU A 157 2.45 -12.95 2.00
CA LEU A 157 1.42 -12.72 3.02
C LEU A 157 0.04 -12.82 2.36
N VAL A 158 -0.77 -13.76 2.80
CA VAL A 158 -2.07 -14.08 2.22
C VAL A 158 -3.19 -13.69 3.17
N ILE A 159 -4.11 -12.87 2.70
CA ILE A 159 -5.30 -12.38 3.41
C ILE A 159 -6.52 -13.13 2.86
N LYS A 160 -7.39 -13.61 3.72
CA LYS A 160 -8.61 -14.29 3.32
C LYS A 160 -9.73 -13.28 3.02
N ARG A 161 -10.08 -13.12 1.75
CA ARG A 161 -11.20 -12.26 1.32
C ARG A 161 -12.50 -13.04 1.12
N THR A 162 -12.42 -14.21 0.51
CA THR A 162 -13.58 -15.02 0.16
C THR A 162 -13.60 -16.37 0.86
N ASN A 163 -12.53 -16.72 1.56
CA ASN A 163 -12.28 -18.07 2.09
C ASN A 163 -12.27 -19.13 0.98
N GLY A 164 -11.86 -18.76 -0.23
CA GLY A 164 -11.68 -19.68 -1.34
C GLY A 164 -10.59 -20.71 -1.05
N ALA A 165 -10.72 -21.89 -1.66
CA ALA A 165 -9.65 -22.87 -1.61
C ALA A 165 -8.46 -22.39 -2.43
N ILE A 166 -7.27 -22.38 -1.83
CA ILE A 166 -6.02 -21.98 -2.45
C ILE A 166 -4.95 -23.01 -2.18
N ASP A 167 -3.99 -23.13 -3.09
CA ASP A 167 -2.76 -23.85 -2.83
C ASP A 167 -1.90 -23.09 -1.82
N TRP A 168 -1.19 -23.84 -0.99
CA TRP A 168 -0.34 -23.28 0.05
C TRP A 168 1.09 -23.80 -0.10
N VAL A 169 2.05 -22.89 -0.14
CA VAL A 169 3.47 -23.24 -0.24
C VAL A 169 4.13 -23.04 1.12
N ASP A 170 4.41 -24.17 1.79
CA ASP A 170 5.05 -24.18 3.10
C ASP A 170 6.42 -23.45 3.06
N GLY A 171 6.70 -22.71 4.13
CA GLY A 171 7.93 -21.93 4.24
C GLY A 171 7.90 -20.56 3.56
N ARG A 172 7.07 -20.36 2.54
CA ARG A 172 6.89 -19.08 1.81
C ARG A 172 5.62 -18.35 2.24
N ASP A 173 4.49 -19.07 2.24
CA ASP A 173 3.18 -18.45 2.48
C ASP A 173 2.93 -18.23 3.96
N ARG A 174 2.35 -17.09 4.28
CA ARG A 174 2.07 -16.62 5.64
C ARG A 174 0.59 -16.26 5.76
N ASN A 175 -0.05 -16.75 6.80
CA ASN A 175 -1.46 -16.46 7.09
C ASN A 175 -1.56 -15.13 7.81
N TYR A 176 -2.21 -14.15 7.17
CA TYR A 176 -2.39 -12.81 7.74
C TYR A 176 -3.20 -12.85 9.04
N GLU A 177 -4.30 -13.56 9.07
CA GLU A 177 -5.22 -13.59 10.23
C GLU A 177 -4.52 -14.14 11.49
N GLU A 178 -3.70 -15.19 11.32
CA GLU A 178 -2.92 -15.76 12.43
C GLU A 178 -1.86 -14.78 12.93
N MET A 179 -1.12 -14.15 12.02
CA MET A 179 -0.12 -13.16 12.38
C MET A 179 -0.76 -11.92 13.01
N PHE A 180 -1.90 -11.47 12.48
CA PHE A 180 -2.63 -10.31 12.97
C PHE A 180 -3.15 -10.50 14.40
N ALA A 181 -3.61 -11.70 14.74
CA ALA A 181 -4.10 -12.03 16.08
C ALA A 181 -3.02 -11.86 17.17
N SER A 182 -1.75 -12.08 16.83
CA SER A 182 -0.61 -11.98 17.77
C SER A 182 0.19 -10.69 17.65
N ALA A 183 -0.04 -9.88 16.60
CA ALA A 183 0.74 -8.68 16.35
C ALA A 183 0.44 -7.57 17.37
N SER A 184 1.49 -6.88 17.81
CA SER A 184 1.37 -5.68 18.65
C SER A 184 0.72 -4.53 17.90
N SER A 185 -0.13 -3.77 18.57
CA SER A 185 -0.70 -2.50 18.08
C SER A 185 0.25 -1.31 18.22
N GLU A 186 1.42 -1.50 18.83
CA GLU A 186 2.45 -0.47 18.95
C GLU A 186 3.49 -0.63 17.84
N CYS A 187 3.53 0.30 16.91
CA CYS A 187 4.49 0.36 15.82
C CYS A 187 4.94 1.81 15.60
N PRO A 188 6.09 2.21 16.15
CA PRO A 188 6.61 3.57 15.94
C PRO A 188 6.87 3.87 14.46
N CYS A 189 6.57 5.10 14.06
CA CYS A 189 6.85 5.57 12.71
C CYS A 189 8.35 5.75 12.47
N GLU A 190 8.86 5.18 11.38
CA GLU A 190 10.26 5.35 10.97
C GLU A 190 10.52 6.80 10.51
N PRO A 191 11.55 7.49 11.05
CA PRO A 191 11.90 8.83 10.60
C PRO A 191 12.50 8.82 9.19
N MET A 192 11.79 9.38 8.21
CA MET A 192 12.22 9.43 6.81
C MET A 192 12.78 10.79 6.44
N ASN A 193 13.81 10.81 5.59
CA ASN A 193 14.23 12.05 4.91
C ASN A 193 13.25 12.38 3.78
N SER A 194 13.22 13.64 3.37
CA SER A 194 12.41 14.09 2.24
C SER A 194 12.71 13.33 0.95
N GLU A 195 13.98 13.02 0.71
CA GLU A 195 14.45 12.36 -0.51
C GLU A 195 14.44 10.82 -0.42
N ASP A 196 14.07 10.24 0.73
CA ASP A 196 13.97 8.79 0.86
C ASP A 196 12.87 8.27 -0.09
N PRO A 197 13.11 7.13 -0.78
CA PRO A 197 12.10 6.50 -1.62
C PRO A 197 10.86 6.11 -0.83
N PHE A 198 9.70 6.25 -1.45
CA PHE A 198 8.41 5.97 -0.83
C PHE A 198 7.66 4.83 -1.52
N PHE A 199 7.42 4.94 -2.81
CA PHE A 199 6.79 3.89 -3.60
C PHE A 199 7.27 3.88 -5.04
N ILE A 200 7.01 2.76 -5.73
CA ILE A 200 7.26 2.58 -7.16
C ILE A 200 5.96 2.25 -7.84
N LEU A 201 5.58 3.03 -8.85
CA LEU A 201 4.46 2.74 -9.74
C LEU A 201 4.90 2.60 -11.17
N TYR A 202 4.27 1.67 -11.88
CA TYR A 202 4.61 1.34 -13.26
C TYR A 202 3.69 2.01 -14.26
N THR A 203 4.29 2.63 -15.27
CA THR A 203 3.59 3.15 -16.44
C THR A 203 3.74 2.19 -17.60
N SER A 204 2.83 2.29 -18.59
CA SER A 204 2.83 1.42 -19.78
C SER A 204 4.08 1.54 -20.66
N GLY A 205 4.91 2.55 -20.47
CA GLY A 205 6.16 2.77 -21.21
C GLY A 205 5.99 2.80 -22.74
N SER A 206 6.72 3.67 -23.42
CA SER A 206 6.69 3.76 -24.89
C SER A 206 7.37 2.57 -25.60
N THR A 207 8.09 1.73 -24.88
CA THR A 207 8.91 0.61 -25.41
C THR A 207 8.28 -0.77 -25.17
N GLY A 208 7.03 -0.84 -24.70
CA GLY A 208 6.31 -2.08 -24.41
C GLY A 208 6.61 -2.70 -23.05
N LYS A 209 7.75 -2.43 -22.44
CA LYS A 209 8.02 -2.85 -21.04
C LYS A 209 7.58 -1.77 -20.07
N PRO A 210 6.92 -2.14 -18.96
CA PRO A 210 6.57 -1.20 -17.89
C PRO A 210 7.81 -0.51 -17.36
N LYS A 211 7.70 0.79 -17.04
CA LYS A 211 8.78 1.57 -16.41
C LYS A 211 8.34 1.97 -15.01
N GLY A 212 9.15 1.60 -14.01
CA GLY A 212 8.95 1.99 -12.63
C GLY A 212 9.29 3.45 -12.41
N VAL A 213 8.33 4.23 -11.90
CA VAL A 213 8.52 5.61 -11.46
C VAL A 213 8.61 5.59 -9.95
N GLN A 214 9.76 5.96 -9.41
CA GLN A 214 9.98 6.10 -7.98
C GLN A 214 9.52 7.47 -7.51
N HIS A 215 8.70 7.50 -6.48
CA HIS A 215 8.28 8.71 -5.77
C HIS A 215 8.99 8.79 -4.42
N ASN A 216 9.37 10.01 -4.03
CA ASN A 216 10.04 10.28 -2.76
C ASN A 216 9.06 10.84 -1.72
N VAL A 217 9.39 10.68 -0.43
CA VAL A 217 8.51 11.01 0.71
C VAL A 217 8.07 12.47 0.69
N GLY A 218 8.99 13.42 0.74
CA GLY A 218 8.66 14.84 1.00
C GLY A 218 7.93 15.52 -0.15
N GLY A 219 8.43 15.37 -1.37
CA GLY A 219 7.83 16.00 -2.55
C GLY A 219 6.42 15.47 -2.83
N TYR A 220 6.24 14.16 -2.69
CA TYR A 220 4.94 13.52 -2.90
C TYR A 220 3.91 13.95 -1.84
N MET A 221 4.28 13.95 -0.56
CA MET A 221 3.39 14.40 0.52
C MET A 221 2.86 15.81 0.31
N ILE A 222 3.75 16.75 -0.01
CA ILE A 222 3.35 18.14 -0.23
C ILE A 222 2.42 18.25 -1.42
N PHE A 223 2.76 17.58 -2.52
CA PHE A 223 1.93 17.59 -3.73
C PHE A 223 0.52 17.08 -3.43
N THR A 224 0.39 15.92 -2.79
CA THR A 224 -0.93 15.34 -2.50
C THR A 224 -1.73 16.18 -1.51
N ALA A 225 -1.11 16.65 -0.43
CA ALA A 225 -1.78 17.49 0.57
C ALA A 225 -2.25 18.83 -0.03
N LEU A 226 -1.42 19.51 -0.83
CA LEU A 226 -1.78 20.79 -1.42
C LEU A 226 -2.84 20.65 -2.51
N THR A 227 -2.74 19.63 -3.36
CA THR A 227 -3.73 19.40 -4.41
C THR A 227 -5.06 18.96 -3.82
N HIS A 228 -5.07 18.09 -2.80
CA HIS A 228 -6.30 17.73 -2.10
C HIS A 228 -6.98 18.95 -1.48
N LYS A 229 -6.20 19.79 -0.80
CA LYS A 229 -6.72 20.99 -0.14
C LYS A 229 -7.20 22.07 -1.12
N TYR A 230 -6.41 22.41 -2.13
CA TYR A 230 -6.66 23.60 -2.96
C TYR A 230 -7.36 23.29 -4.28
N VAL A 231 -7.14 22.11 -4.87
CA VAL A 231 -7.77 21.74 -6.15
C VAL A 231 -9.14 21.12 -5.92
N PHE A 232 -9.23 20.23 -4.92
CA PHE A 232 -10.50 19.57 -4.58
C PHE A 232 -11.28 20.29 -3.50
N ASP A 233 -10.69 21.31 -2.86
CA ASP A 233 -11.35 22.19 -1.90
C ASP A 233 -12.09 21.44 -0.77
N TYR A 234 -11.49 20.32 -0.29
CA TYR A 234 -12.04 19.53 0.78
C TYR A 234 -12.28 20.38 2.04
N GLN A 235 -13.48 20.32 2.58
CA GLN A 235 -13.86 20.97 3.83
C GLN A 235 -14.07 19.93 4.94
N GLU A 236 -13.90 20.35 6.19
CA GLU A 236 -14.13 19.45 7.31
C GLU A 236 -15.60 19.02 7.36
N GLY A 237 -15.81 17.70 7.44
CA GLY A 237 -17.16 17.09 7.41
C GLY A 237 -17.59 16.60 6.04
N ASP A 238 -16.86 16.91 4.98
CA ASP A 238 -17.13 16.35 3.66
C ASP A 238 -16.82 14.84 3.64
N ILE A 239 -17.59 14.09 2.85
CA ILE A 239 -17.27 12.73 2.48
C ILE A 239 -16.58 12.77 1.12
N TRP A 240 -15.30 12.42 1.12
CA TRP A 240 -14.50 12.37 -0.09
C TRP A 240 -14.56 10.99 -0.73
N TRP A 241 -14.80 10.93 -2.04
CA TRP A 241 -14.80 9.68 -2.79
C TRP A 241 -14.01 9.81 -4.08
N CYS A 242 -13.03 8.91 -4.26
CA CYS A 242 -12.25 8.76 -5.47
C CYS A 242 -12.51 7.38 -6.09
N THR A 243 -12.94 7.34 -7.34
CA THR A 243 -13.30 6.10 -8.06
C THR A 243 -12.13 5.41 -8.76
N ALA A 244 -10.89 5.88 -8.55
CA ALA A 244 -9.70 5.25 -9.08
C ALA A 244 -9.37 3.95 -8.33
N ASP A 245 -8.48 3.13 -8.93
CA ASP A 245 -7.88 1.98 -8.26
C ASP A 245 -6.51 2.38 -7.67
N ILE A 246 -6.14 1.80 -6.53
CA ILE A 246 -4.84 2.03 -5.89
C ILE A 246 -3.64 1.56 -6.73
N GLY A 247 -3.83 0.72 -7.74
CA GLY A 247 -2.81 0.38 -8.73
C GLY A 247 -2.38 1.55 -9.63
N TRP A 248 -3.02 2.72 -9.50
CA TRP A 248 -2.73 3.94 -10.24
C TRP A 248 -2.31 5.08 -9.31
N VAL A 249 -1.53 6.04 -9.82
CA VAL A 249 -1.09 7.19 -9.01
C VAL A 249 -2.28 8.01 -8.47
N THR A 250 -3.39 8.07 -9.19
CA THR A 250 -4.62 8.74 -8.73
C THR A 250 -5.17 8.08 -7.48
N GLY A 251 -5.21 6.74 -7.43
CA GLY A 251 -5.63 6.00 -6.24
C GLY A 251 -4.68 6.21 -5.06
N HIS A 252 -3.37 6.15 -5.28
CA HIS A 252 -2.39 6.49 -4.25
C HIS A 252 -2.64 7.88 -3.69
N SER A 253 -2.77 8.87 -4.56
CA SER A 253 -2.83 10.27 -4.18
C SER A 253 -4.16 10.67 -3.53
N TYR A 254 -5.28 10.12 -4.01
CA TYR A 254 -6.61 10.64 -3.67
C TYR A 254 -7.58 9.61 -3.10
N ILE A 255 -7.10 8.40 -2.80
CA ILE A 255 -7.77 7.46 -1.90
C ILE A 255 -6.99 7.37 -0.58
N ILE A 256 -5.64 7.26 -0.65
CA ILE A 256 -4.84 6.90 0.53
C ILE A 256 -4.14 8.10 1.16
N TYR A 257 -3.33 8.86 0.40
CA TYR A 257 -2.33 9.77 1.00
C TYR A 257 -2.73 11.24 1.03
N GLY A 258 -3.65 11.68 0.20
CA GLY A 258 -4.13 13.05 0.14
C GLY A 258 -5.26 13.36 1.13
N PRO A 259 -6.32 12.53 1.18
CA PRO A 259 -7.43 12.74 2.13
C PRO A 259 -7.05 12.57 3.56
#